data_5d361a42cd5b73aa2793dda20c58ff4f
#
_entry.id   5d361a42cd5b73aa2793dda20c58ff4f
#
_cell.length_a   1.000
_cell.length_b   1.000
_cell.length_c   1.000
_cell.angle_alpha   90.00
_cell.angle_beta   90.00
_cell.angle_gamma   90.00
#
_symmetry.space_group_name_H-M   'P 1'
#
loop_
_entity.id
_entity.type
_entity.pdbx_description
1 polymer ?
#
loop_
_entity_poly.entity_id
_entity_poly.type
_entity_poly.pdbx_seq_one_letter_code
_entity_poly.pdbx_strand_id
1 'polypeptide(L)'
;MKILEGKVAIITGAGRAVLEDGSCGSIGYGIATAYAKEGANLVITGRNVTKLEDAKKELEELYGIKVLALQADIAAGADNEKTANEVVKKTIDAFGRIDVLINNAQASASGVTIQDHTTEQFDLAMYSGLYATFYYMKACHPYLAKTQGSVINFASGAGLFGNYGQCSYAAAKEGIRGLTRVAATEWSKDGINVNVVCPLAWTAQLEKFQMQFPEAFAQNVKTPPMGHFGDVEKEIGRVCLQLSTPDFKYMTGETITLEGGLGLRP
;
A
#
# COMPACT_ATOMS: atom_id res chain seq x y z
N MET A 1 19.99 16.87 4.78
CA MET A 1 19.21 16.22 5.87
C MET A 1 18.16 15.37 5.19
N LYS A 2 18.04 14.09 5.55
CA LYS A 2 17.01 13.20 4.99
C LYS A 2 15.66 13.58 5.58
N ILE A 3 14.60 13.64 4.74
CA ILE A 3 13.27 14.18 5.12
C ILE A 3 12.60 13.35 6.22
N LEU A 4 12.83 12.02 6.22
CA LEU A 4 12.21 11.09 7.16
C LEU A 4 13.22 10.50 8.17
N GLU A 5 14.36 11.14 8.36
CA GLU A 5 15.38 10.67 9.31
C GLU A 5 14.80 10.49 10.72
N GLY A 6 14.99 9.30 11.31
CA GLY A 6 14.47 8.95 12.63
C GLY A 6 12.97 8.66 12.70
N LYS A 7 12.25 8.73 11.59
CA LYS A 7 10.84 8.31 11.49
C LYS A 7 10.72 6.80 11.31
N VAL A 8 9.57 6.25 11.68
CA VAL A 8 9.25 4.82 11.53
C VAL A 8 8.00 4.66 10.69
N ALA A 9 8.10 3.91 9.59
CA ALA A 9 6.99 3.61 8.70
C ALA A 9 6.67 2.11 8.69
N ILE A 10 5.40 1.75 8.88
CA ILE A 10 4.88 0.40 8.65
C ILE A 10 4.35 0.36 7.22
N ILE A 11 4.82 -0.59 6.41
CA ILE A 11 4.40 -0.78 5.01
C ILE A 11 3.94 -2.22 4.80
N THR A 12 2.66 -2.42 4.55
CA THR A 12 2.12 -3.76 4.31
C THR A 12 2.34 -4.18 2.86
N GLY A 13 2.75 -5.44 2.63
CA GLY A 13 3.00 -5.98 1.29
C GLY A 13 4.27 -5.44 0.62
N ALA A 14 5.35 -5.27 1.39
CA ALA A 14 6.60 -4.67 0.92
C ALA A 14 7.77 -5.66 0.76
N GLY A 15 7.48 -6.94 0.50
CA GLY A 15 8.52 -7.92 0.13
C GLY A 15 9.19 -7.56 -1.20
N ARG A 16 10.49 -7.89 -1.33
CA ARG A 16 11.28 -7.60 -2.51
C ARG A 16 10.65 -8.18 -3.78
N ALA A 17 10.45 -7.33 -4.75
CA ALA A 17 10.08 -7.69 -6.12
C ALA A 17 10.79 -6.74 -7.07
N VAL A 18 11.39 -7.27 -8.12
CA VAL A 18 12.14 -6.50 -9.12
C VAL A 18 11.64 -6.83 -10.52
N LEU A 19 11.79 -5.89 -11.41
CA LEU A 19 11.60 -6.02 -12.85
C LEU A 19 12.81 -6.70 -13.49
N GLU A 20 12.73 -7.01 -14.77
CA GLU A 20 13.88 -7.62 -15.50
C GLU A 20 15.12 -6.72 -15.52
N ASP A 21 14.94 -5.40 -15.52
CA ASP A 21 16.02 -4.41 -15.46
C ASP A 21 16.61 -4.20 -14.05
N GLY A 22 16.08 -4.92 -13.04
CA GLY A 22 16.51 -4.84 -11.65
C GLY A 22 15.87 -3.71 -10.84
N SER A 23 15.05 -2.86 -11.44
CA SER A 23 14.31 -1.82 -10.73
C SER A 23 13.18 -2.39 -9.85
N CYS A 24 12.62 -1.57 -8.96
CA CYS A 24 11.53 -2.01 -8.07
C CYS A 24 10.31 -2.50 -8.87
N GLY A 25 9.84 -3.70 -8.58
CA GLY A 25 8.77 -4.38 -9.32
C GLY A 25 7.46 -4.53 -8.54
N SER A 26 7.32 -3.92 -7.34
CA SER A 26 6.04 -3.88 -6.62
C SER A 26 5.86 -2.54 -5.90
N ILE A 27 4.61 -2.11 -5.79
CA ILE A 27 4.28 -0.81 -5.16
C ILE A 27 4.82 -0.75 -3.74
N GLY A 28 4.56 -1.77 -2.91
CA GLY A 28 5.01 -1.78 -1.52
C GLY A 28 6.54 -1.72 -1.37
N TYR A 29 7.28 -2.43 -2.22
CA TYR A 29 8.74 -2.39 -2.21
C TYR A 29 9.28 -1.06 -2.77
N GLY A 30 8.66 -0.50 -3.80
CA GLY A 30 8.99 0.84 -4.31
C GLY A 30 8.80 1.94 -3.26
N ILE A 31 7.69 1.87 -2.49
CA ILE A 31 7.46 2.79 -1.36
C ILE A 31 8.55 2.59 -0.29
N ALA A 32 8.84 1.35 0.10
CA ALA A 32 9.87 1.04 1.09
C ALA A 32 11.24 1.61 0.67
N THR A 33 11.60 1.48 -0.62
CA THR A 33 12.84 2.03 -1.19
C THR A 33 12.84 3.55 -1.14
N ALA A 34 11.75 4.23 -1.52
CA ALA A 34 11.64 5.68 -1.46
C ALA A 34 11.80 6.21 -0.03
N TYR A 35 11.16 5.55 0.96
CA TYR A 35 11.26 5.92 2.37
C TYR A 35 12.64 5.65 2.96
N ALA A 36 13.27 4.53 2.59
CA ALA A 36 14.63 4.18 3.00
C ALA A 36 15.66 5.21 2.52
N LYS A 37 15.55 5.67 1.28
CA LYS A 37 16.39 6.74 0.71
C LYS A 37 16.36 8.02 1.53
N GLU A 38 15.19 8.32 2.11
CA GLU A 38 14.97 9.51 2.94
C GLU A 38 15.12 9.24 4.45
N GLY A 39 15.71 8.10 4.82
CA GLY A 39 16.19 7.81 6.17
C GLY A 39 15.16 7.28 7.16
N ALA A 40 13.98 6.87 6.70
CA ALA A 40 13.01 6.22 7.56
C ALA A 40 13.48 4.82 7.97
N ASN A 41 13.29 4.45 9.24
CA ASN A 41 13.32 3.06 9.64
C ASN A 41 11.99 2.40 9.23
N LEU A 42 12.05 1.13 8.85
CA LEU A 42 10.92 0.46 8.22
C LEU A 42 10.48 -0.78 8.99
N VAL A 43 9.17 -0.99 9.02
CA VAL A 43 8.56 -2.29 9.30
C VAL A 43 7.87 -2.74 8.03
N ILE A 44 8.35 -3.81 7.43
CA ILE A 44 7.81 -4.37 6.20
C ILE A 44 7.10 -5.67 6.49
N THR A 45 5.90 -5.84 5.93
CA THR A 45 5.15 -7.08 6.13
C THR A 45 4.77 -7.75 4.81
N GLY A 46 4.53 -9.06 4.87
CA GLY A 46 4.10 -9.87 3.72
C GLY A 46 4.05 -11.35 4.08
N ARG A 47 3.61 -12.18 3.14
CA ARG A 47 3.48 -13.63 3.35
C ARG A 47 4.77 -14.41 3.09
N ASN A 48 5.60 -13.93 2.17
CA ASN A 48 6.82 -14.60 1.74
C ASN A 48 8.02 -14.10 2.55
N VAL A 49 8.52 -14.94 3.45
CA VAL A 49 9.64 -14.62 4.35
C VAL A 49 10.92 -14.31 3.58
N THR A 50 11.25 -15.11 2.55
CA THR A 50 12.46 -14.88 1.74
C THR A 50 12.45 -13.50 1.10
N LYS A 51 11.33 -13.10 0.47
CA LYS A 51 11.21 -11.76 -0.14
C LYS A 51 11.29 -10.64 0.89
N LEU A 52 10.86 -10.87 2.12
CA LEU A 52 10.97 -9.89 3.21
C LEU A 52 12.41 -9.75 3.69
N GLU A 53 13.12 -10.86 3.89
CA GLU A 53 14.52 -10.83 4.32
C GLU A 53 15.43 -10.26 3.22
N ASP A 54 15.18 -10.57 1.95
CA ASP A 54 15.88 -9.97 0.81
C ASP A 54 15.67 -8.45 0.76
N ALA A 55 14.41 -7.98 0.95
CA ALA A 55 14.10 -6.55 1.04
C ALA A 55 14.82 -5.88 2.21
N LYS A 56 14.76 -6.48 3.39
CA LYS A 56 15.44 -6.00 4.58
C LYS A 56 16.93 -5.83 4.33
N LYS A 57 17.60 -6.89 3.88
CA LYS A 57 19.03 -6.89 3.62
C LYS A 57 19.43 -5.78 2.64
N GLU A 58 18.75 -5.70 1.50
CA GLU A 58 19.05 -4.71 0.47
C GLU A 58 18.84 -3.27 0.97
N LEU A 59 17.73 -3.00 1.67
CA LEU A 59 17.41 -1.67 2.17
C LEU A 59 18.37 -1.22 3.29
N GLU A 60 18.75 -2.13 4.20
CA GLU A 60 19.74 -1.85 5.25
C GLU A 60 21.14 -1.60 4.67
N GLU A 61 21.58 -2.43 3.72
CA GLU A 61 22.90 -2.30 3.08
C GLU A 61 23.04 -1.02 2.24
N LEU A 62 21.99 -0.66 1.46
CA LEU A 62 22.06 0.49 0.57
C LEU A 62 21.85 1.84 1.26
N TYR A 63 21.02 1.89 2.31
CA TYR A 63 20.56 3.18 2.86
C TYR A 63 20.94 3.41 4.32
N GLY A 64 21.48 2.39 5.01
CA GLY A 64 21.94 2.50 6.39
C GLY A 64 20.84 2.71 7.42
N ILE A 65 19.62 2.31 7.10
CA ILE A 65 18.45 2.35 7.98
C ILE A 65 18.28 1.02 8.73
N LYS A 66 17.33 0.95 9.66
CA LYS A 66 16.92 -0.31 10.29
C LYS A 66 15.61 -0.80 9.68
N VAL A 67 15.54 -2.09 9.37
CA VAL A 67 14.34 -2.74 8.83
C VAL A 67 13.92 -3.91 9.70
N LEU A 68 12.67 -3.91 10.15
CA LEU A 68 12.03 -5.04 10.80
C LEU A 68 11.13 -5.76 9.78
N ALA A 69 11.53 -6.96 9.36
CA ALA A 69 10.77 -7.80 8.45
C ALA A 69 9.85 -8.73 9.26
N LEU A 70 8.54 -8.69 9.02
CA LEU A 70 7.56 -9.48 9.75
C LEU A 70 6.66 -10.26 8.79
N GLN A 71 6.64 -11.58 8.93
CA GLN A 71 5.64 -12.38 8.23
C GLN A 71 4.25 -12.05 8.79
N ALA A 72 3.33 -11.66 7.90
CA ALA A 72 1.94 -11.38 8.24
C ALA A 72 1.04 -11.78 7.07
N ASP A 73 0.09 -12.65 7.34
CA ASP A 73 -0.94 -13.01 6.37
C ASP A 73 -2.20 -12.19 6.65
N ILE A 74 -2.47 -11.23 5.78
CA ILE A 74 -3.66 -10.38 5.84
C ILE A 74 -4.91 -11.07 5.28
N ALA A 75 -4.80 -12.26 4.73
CA ALA A 75 -5.92 -13.06 4.23
C ALA A 75 -6.43 -14.09 5.26
N ALA A 76 -5.90 -14.04 6.49
CA ALA A 76 -6.21 -15.00 7.56
C ALA A 76 -7.63 -14.85 8.17
N GLY A 77 -8.52 -14.06 7.54
CA GLY A 77 -9.90 -13.92 7.99
C GLY A 77 -9.99 -13.23 9.36
N ALA A 78 -10.67 -13.87 10.31
CA ALA A 78 -10.89 -13.33 11.67
C ALA A 78 -9.59 -13.09 12.45
N ASP A 79 -8.49 -13.76 12.12
CA ASP A 79 -7.19 -13.61 12.80
C ASP A 79 -6.43 -12.34 12.34
N ASN A 80 -6.92 -11.59 11.37
CA ASN A 80 -6.29 -10.37 10.87
C ASN A 80 -6.10 -9.31 11.97
N GLU A 81 -7.06 -9.17 12.89
CA GLU A 81 -6.92 -8.21 13.99
C GLU A 81 -5.76 -8.57 14.92
N LYS A 82 -5.62 -9.86 15.25
CA LYS A 82 -4.49 -10.36 16.03
C LYS A 82 -3.17 -10.10 15.32
N THR A 83 -3.11 -10.41 14.02
CA THR A 83 -1.92 -10.17 13.18
C THR A 83 -1.52 -8.69 13.17
N ALA A 84 -2.47 -7.78 12.98
CA ALA A 84 -2.20 -6.33 13.01
C ALA A 84 -1.68 -5.87 14.37
N ASN A 85 -2.30 -6.32 15.47
CA ASN A 85 -1.87 -6.00 16.83
C ASN A 85 -0.46 -6.51 17.13
N GLU A 86 -0.10 -7.73 16.67
CA GLU A 86 1.24 -8.29 16.85
C GLU A 86 2.30 -7.51 16.07
N VAL A 87 2.01 -7.10 14.82
CA VAL A 87 2.92 -6.26 14.03
C VAL A 87 3.15 -4.93 14.71
N VAL A 88 2.10 -4.27 15.16
CA VAL A 88 2.20 -2.98 15.87
C VAL A 88 2.98 -3.12 17.16
N LYS A 89 2.70 -4.15 17.96
CA LYS A 89 3.45 -4.43 19.20
C LYS A 89 4.94 -4.59 18.91
N LYS A 90 5.32 -5.45 17.96
CA LYS A 90 6.73 -5.67 17.57
C LYS A 90 7.39 -4.39 17.03
N THR A 91 6.63 -3.54 16.34
CA THR A 91 7.12 -2.23 15.89
C THR A 91 7.48 -1.34 17.07
N ILE A 92 6.62 -1.26 18.07
CA ILE A 92 6.86 -0.45 19.26
C ILE A 92 7.99 -1.03 20.11
N ASP A 93 8.06 -2.34 20.26
CA ASP A 93 9.17 -3.00 20.98
C ASP A 93 10.54 -2.70 20.31
N ALA A 94 10.58 -2.60 18.97
CA ALA A 94 11.82 -2.37 18.20
C ALA A 94 12.20 -0.88 18.08
N PHE A 95 11.23 0.01 17.90
CA PHE A 95 11.49 1.41 17.53
C PHE A 95 10.87 2.46 18.46
N GLY A 96 9.95 2.08 19.35
CA GLY A 96 9.30 2.97 20.31
C GLY A 96 8.27 3.94 19.71
N ARG A 97 8.08 3.96 18.38
CA ARG A 97 7.22 4.93 17.69
C ARG A 97 6.65 4.40 16.38
N ILE A 98 5.60 5.02 15.90
CA ILE A 98 5.05 4.88 14.54
C ILE A 98 4.72 6.28 14.03
N ASP A 99 5.28 6.66 12.89
CA ASP A 99 5.04 7.96 12.25
C ASP A 99 4.16 7.82 11.00
N VAL A 100 4.28 6.69 10.30
CA VAL A 100 3.56 6.46 9.05
C VAL A 100 3.02 5.03 9.00
N LEU A 101 1.78 4.90 8.53
CA LEU A 101 1.16 3.62 8.17
C LEU A 101 0.79 3.62 6.70
N ILE A 102 1.30 2.65 5.96
CA ILE A 102 0.97 2.39 4.55
C ILE A 102 0.21 1.06 4.44
N ASN A 103 -1.09 1.13 4.20
CA ASN A 103 -1.95 -0.02 3.96
C ASN A 103 -2.01 -0.31 2.46
N ASN A 104 -1.00 -1.04 1.95
CA ASN A 104 -0.85 -1.37 0.53
C ASN A 104 -1.26 -2.81 0.18
N ALA A 105 -1.05 -3.76 1.10
CA ALA A 105 -1.26 -5.17 0.81
C ALA A 105 -2.75 -5.52 0.60
N GLN A 106 -3.03 -6.33 -0.42
CA GLN A 106 -4.34 -6.95 -0.66
C GLN A 106 -4.20 -8.21 -1.52
N ALA A 107 -5.12 -9.14 -1.36
CA ALA A 107 -5.35 -10.27 -2.25
C ALA A 107 -6.80 -10.22 -2.78
N SER A 108 -7.01 -10.69 -4.01
CA SER A 108 -8.34 -10.75 -4.62
C SER A 108 -8.39 -11.80 -5.73
N ALA A 109 -9.60 -12.25 -6.06
CA ALA A 109 -9.89 -13.00 -7.28
C ALA A 109 -10.29 -12.01 -8.38
N SER A 110 -9.47 -11.89 -9.42
CA SER A 110 -9.71 -11.00 -10.56
C SER A 110 -10.20 -11.78 -11.77
N GLY A 111 -11.00 -11.15 -12.65
CA GLY A 111 -11.50 -11.73 -13.88
C GLY A 111 -12.76 -12.59 -13.69
N VAL A 112 -13.37 -12.58 -12.49
CA VAL A 112 -14.59 -13.34 -12.18
C VAL A 112 -15.78 -12.38 -12.15
N THR A 113 -16.84 -12.72 -12.87
CA THR A 113 -18.07 -11.91 -12.92
C THR A 113 -18.87 -12.00 -11.60
N ILE A 114 -19.80 -11.08 -11.35
CA ILE A 114 -20.57 -11.06 -10.08
C ILE A 114 -21.33 -12.37 -9.87
N GLN A 115 -21.97 -12.89 -10.92
CA GLN A 115 -22.78 -14.12 -10.82
C GLN A 115 -21.94 -15.39 -10.60
N ASP A 116 -20.67 -15.37 -10.99
CA ASP A 116 -19.75 -16.50 -10.87
C ASP A 116 -18.83 -16.39 -9.64
N HIS A 117 -18.89 -15.26 -8.92
CA HIS A 117 -18.04 -14.98 -7.78
C HIS A 117 -18.47 -15.77 -6.56
N THR A 118 -17.58 -16.57 -5.98
CA THR A 118 -17.89 -17.30 -4.75
C THR A 118 -17.80 -16.40 -3.51
N THR A 119 -18.46 -16.80 -2.42
CA THR A 119 -18.36 -16.10 -1.13
C THR A 119 -16.91 -16.05 -0.64
N GLU A 120 -16.17 -17.14 -0.77
CA GLU A 120 -14.75 -17.21 -0.35
C GLU A 120 -13.87 -16.24 -1.13
N GLN A 121 -14.11 -16.07 -2.43
CA GLN A 121 -13.41 -15.10 -3.25
C GLN A 121 -13.77 -13.66 -2.86
N PHE A 122 -15.04 -13.42 -2.51
CA PHE A 122 -15.48 -12.12 -2.01
C PHE A 122 -14.84 -11.81 -0.64
N ASP A 123 -14.92 -12.75 0.28
CA ASP A 123 -14.35 -12.65 1.63
C ASP A 123 -12.83 -12.45 1.60
N LEU A 124 -12.11 -13.13 0.69
CA LEU A 124 -10.69 -12.93 0.51
C LEU A 124 -10.35 -11.46 0.26
N ALA A 125 -11.07 -10.78 -0.62
CA ALA A 125 -10.83 -9.36 -0.92
C ALA A 125 -11.23 -8.46 0.25
N MET A 126 -12.35 -8.75 0.92
CA MET A 126 -12.84 -7.99 2.06
C MET A 126 -11.87 -8.10 3.25
N TYR A 127 -11.48 -9.33 3.63
CA TYR A 127 -10.58 -9.54 4.76
C TYR A 127 -9.18 -9.01 4.50
N SER A 128 -8.60 -9.29 3.33
CA SER A 128 -7.23 -8.84 3.03
C SER A 128 -7.14 -7.34 2.70
N GLY A 129 -8.20 -6.74 2.22
CA GLY A 129 -8.26 -5.32 1.87
C GLY A 129 -8.86 -4.47 2.98
N LEU A 130 -10.19 -4.47 3.09
CA LEU A 130 -10.92 -3.57 3.97
C LEU A 130 -10.68 -3.84 5.46
N TYR A 131 -10.87 -5.08 5.90
CA TYR A 131 -10.70 -5.43 7.31
C TYR A 131 -9.25 -5.29 7.76
N ALA A 132 -8.27 -5.73 6.95
CA ALA A 132 -6.86 -5.56 7.29
C ALA A 132 -6.50 -4.08 7.43
N THR A 133 -6.94 -3.22 6.50
CA THR A 133 -6.74 -1.76 6.58
C THR A 133 -7.35 -1.21 7.89
N PHE A 134 -8.58 -1.59 8.21
CA PHE A 134 -9.24 -1.17 9.45
C PHE A 134 -8.47 -1.58 10.70
N TYR A 135 -8.01 -2.82 10.78
CA TYR A 135 -7.30 -3.33 11.96
C TYR A 135 -5.93 -2.68 12.16
N TYR A 136 -5.16 -2.50 11.09
CA TYR A 136 -3.88 -1.77 11.16
C TYR A 136 -4.09 -0.32 11.57
N MET A 137 -5.07 0.37 11.00
CA MET A 137 -5.42 1.74 11.39
C MET A 137 -5.78 1.82 12.87
N LYS A 138 -6.69 0.97 13.35
CA LYS A 138 -7.12 0.89 14.75
C LYS A 138 -5.93 0.64 15.70
N ALA A 139 -5.07 -0.33 15.37
CA ALA A 139 -3.92 -0.69 16.20
C ALA A 139 -2.83 0.40 16.23
N CYS A 140 -2.62 1.11 15.11
CA CYS A 140 -1.61 2.17 15.00
C CYS A 140 -2.07 3.50 15.61
N HIS A 141 -3.38 3.77 15.71
CA HIS A 141 -3.93 5.07 16.11
C HIS A 141 -3.28 5.67 17.36
N PRO A 142 -3.13 4.97 18.53
CA PRO A 142 -2.60 5.58 19.75
C PRO A 142 -1.13 6.01 19.61
N TYR A 143 -0.39 5.44 18.67
CA TYR A 143 1.01 5.78 18.39
C TYR A 143 1.12 6.88 17.36
N LEU A 144 0.29 6.84 16.32
CA LEU A 144 0.16 7.91 15.32
C LEU A 144 -0.29 9.22 15.95
N ALA A 145 -1.21 9.19 16.93
CA ALA A 145 -1.63 10.37 17.67
C ALA A 145 -0.46 11.04 18.43
N LYS A 146 0.45 10.25 19.01
CA LYS A 146 1.63 10.78 19.70
C LYS A 146 2.65 11.44 18.77
N THR A 147 2.74 10.97 17.53
CA THR A 147 3.69 11.48 16.53
C THR A 147 3.05 12.49 15.58
N GLN A 148 1.73 12.70 15.70
CA GLN A 148 0.93 13.40 14.71
C GLN A 148 1.19 12.84 13.31
N GLY A 149 1.08 11.50 13.19
CA GLY A 149 1.54 10.73 12.04
C GLY A 149 0.67 10.85 10.80
N SER A 150 0.96 10.02 9.81
CA SER A 150 0.24 9.98 8.54
C SER A 150 -0.21 8.57 8.20
N VAL A 151 -1.40 8.43 7.64
CA VAL A 151 -1.90 7.16 7.09
C VAL A 151 -2.13 7.31 5.60
N ILE A 152 -1.61 6.36 4.83
CA ILE A 152 -1.86 6.27 3.40
C ILE A 152 -2.45 4.90 3.10
N ASN A 153 -3.70 4.90 2.72
CA ASN A 153 -4.42 3.72 2.29
C ASN A 153 -4.33 3.56 0.77
N PHE A 154 -4.48 2.34 0.28
CA PHE A 154 -4.46 2.04 -1.14
C PHE A 154 -5.83 1.59 -1.63
N ALA A 155 -6.46 2.42 -2.46
CA ALA A 155 -7.63 2.06 -3.24
C ALA A 155 -7.23 1.76 -4.70
N SER A 156 -8.15 1.88 -5.64
CA SER A 156 -7.91 1.57 -7.06
C SER A 156 -8.91 2.27 -7.97
N GLY A 157 -8.49 2.62 -9.17
CA GLY A 157 -9.38 3.01 -10.25
C GLY A 157 -10.45 1.96 -10.57
N ALA A 158 -10.17 0.68 -10.30
CA ALA A 158 -11.16 -0.39 -10.48
C ALA A 158 -12.44 -0.19 -9.66
N GLY A 159 -12.32 0.35 -8.44
CA GLY A 159 -13.47 0.74 -7.62
C GLY A 159 -14.16 2.00 -8.16
N LEU A 160 -13.36 3.00 -8.54
CA LEU A 160 -13.86 4.29 -9.04
C LEU A 160 -14.67 4.17 -10.34
N PHE A 161 -14.27 3.26 -11.23
CA PHE A 161 -14.81 3.16 -12.58
C PHE A 161 -15.58 1.87 -12.86
N GLY A 162 -15.66 0.94 -11.90
CA GLY A 162 -16.43 -0.30 -12.03
C GLY A 162 -15.84 -1.26 -13.07
N ASN A 163 -14.56 -1.59 -12.96
CA ASN A 163 -13.89 -2.46 -13.91
C ASN A 163 -14.50 -3.87 -13.94
N TYR A 164 -14.72 -4.39 -15.16
CA TYR A 164 -15.26 -5.74 -15.36
C TYR A 164 -14.44 -6.82 -14.63
N GLY A 165 -15.14 -7.77 -14.01
CA GLY A 165 -14.52 -8.90 -13.31
C GLY A 165 -13.76 -8.54 -12.02
N GLN A 166 -14.07 -7.40 -11.40
CA GLN A 166 -13.37 -6.89 -10.20
C GLN A 166 -14.33 -6.65 -9.01
N CYS A 167 -15.45 -7.36 -8.93
CA CYS A 167 -16.53 -7.01 -8.00
C CYS A 167 -16.09 -6.95 -6.52
N SER A 168 -15.46 -8.00 -5.99
CA SER A 168 -14.98 -8.04 -4.60
C SER A 168 -13.84 -7.07 -4.33
N TYR A 169 -12.92 -6.95 -5.30
CA TYR A 169 -11.81 -6.01 -5.23
C TYR A 169 -12.31 -4.56 -5.21
N ALA A 170 -13.21 -4.21 -6.13
CA ALA A 170 -13.83 -2.89 -6.20
C ALA A 170 -14.59 -2.55 -4.91
N ALA A 171 -15.40 -3.48 -4.40
CA ALA A 171 -16.13 -3.30 -3.15
C ALA A 171 -15.20 -3.02 -1.96
N ALA A 172 -14.11 -3.80 -1.82
CA ALA A 172 -13.13 -3.59 -0.76
C ALA A 172 -12.43 -2.22 -0.92
N LYS A 173 -12.04 -1.83 -2.14
CA LYS A 173 -11.35 -0.56 -2.41
C LYS A 173 -12.25 0.65 -2.19
N GLU A 174 -13.54 0.59 -2.50
CA GLU A 174 -14.49 1.65 -2.16
C GLU A 174 -14.78 1.70 -0.65
N GLY A 175 -14.83 0.56 0.03
CA GLY A 175 -14.88 0.49 1.49
C GLY A 175 -13.69 1.18 2.15
N ILE A 176 -12.48 0.98 1.64
CA ILE A 176 -11.26 1.65 2.12
C ILE A 176 -11.35 3.18 1.92
N ARG A 177 -11.90 3.65 0.79
CA ARG A 177 -12.12 5.09 0.57
C ARG A 177 -13.12 5.68 1.58
N GLY A 178 -14.22 4.97 1.85
CA GLY A 178 -15.18 5.34 2.89
C GLY A 178 -14.53 5.43 4.27
N LEU A 179 -13.80 4.38 4.67
CA LEU A 179 -13.05 4.32 5.92
C LEU A 179 -12.03 5.46 6.05
N THR A 180 -11.31 5.78 4.98
CA THR A 180 -10.34 6.88 4.93
C THR A 180 -10.98 8.23 5.26
N ARG A 181 -12.15 8.55 4.67
CA ARG A 181 -12.86 9.81 4.93
C ARG A 181 -13.33 9.93 6.37
N VAL A 182 -13.86 8.85 6.94
CA VAL A 182 -14.29 8.83 8.35
C VAL A 182 -13.08 9.03 9.27
N ALA A 183 -12.01 8.27 9.07
CA ALA A 183 -10.80 8.41 9.88
C ALA A 183 -10.16 9.80 9.75
N ALA A 184 -10.14 10.40 8.56
CA ALA A 184 -9.66 11.75 8.35
C ALA A 184 -10.42 12.78 9.19
N THR A 185 -11.76 12.63 9.29
CA THR A 185 -12.59 13.51 10.11
C THR A 185 -12.36 13.29 11.61
N GLU A 186 -12.33 12.03 12.05
CA GLU A 186 -12.23 11.69 13.48
C GLU A 186 -10.84 11.98 14.07
N TRP A 187 -9.76 11.75 13.29
CA TRP A 187 -8.38 11.79 13.75
C TRP A 187 -7.67 13.12 13.49
N SER A 188 -8.32 14.06 12.79
CA SER A 188 -7.76 15.40 12.56
C SER A 188 -7.46 16.13 13.86
N LYS A 189 -8.27 15.95 14.91
CA LYS A 189 -8.03 16.50 16.26
C LYS A 189 -6.75 16.00 16.90
N ASP A 190 -6.28 14.80 16.51
CA ASP A 190 -5.05 14.18 17.00
C ASP A 190 -3.84 14.54 16.10
N GLY A 191 -4.05 15.43 15.11
CA GLY A 191 -3.02 15.85 14.15
C GLY A 191 -2.65 14.77 13.12
N ILE A 192 -3.45 13.70 12.97
CA ILE A 192 -3.23 12.62 12.00
C ILE A 192 -3.90 12.99 10.68
N ASN A 193 -3.16 12.95 9.58
CA ASN A 193 -3.77 13.01 8.25
C ASN A 193 -3.89 11.60 7.66
N VAL A 194 -5.05 11.36 7.02
CA VAL A 194 -5.40 10.06 6.44
C VAL A 194 -5.85 10.27 5.00
N ASN A 195 -5.10 9.74 4.04
CA ASN A 195 -5.40 9.87 2.62
C ASN A 195 -5.41 8.51 1.93
N VAL A 196 -6.00 8.44 0.74
CA VAL A 196 -6.01 7.23 -0.07
C VAL A 196 -5.45 7.49 -1.46
N VAL A 197 -4.59 6.58 -1.92
CA VAL A 197 -3.96 6.62 -3.24
C VAL A 197 -4.54 5.52 -4.13
N CYS A 198 -4.84 5.87 -5.38
CA CYS A 198 -5.26 4.93 -6.45
C CYS A 198 -4.15 4.93 -7.51
N PRO A 199 -3.19 4.00 -7.46
CA PRO A 199 -2.09 3.98 -8.41
C PRO A 199 -2.37 3.09 -9.61
N LEU A 200 -1.77 3.44 -10.75
CA LEU A 200 -1.59 2.57 -11.90
C LEU A 200 -0.09 2.52 -12.23
N ALA A 201 0.57 1.43 -11.87
CA ALA A 201 2.01 1.32 -11.93
C ALA A 201 2.48 0.11 -12.72
N TRP A 202 3.70 0.20 -13.30
CA TRP A 202 4.40 -0.94 -13.88
C TRP A 202 4.91 -1.84 -12.76
N THR A 203 4.50 -3.09 -12.78
CA THR A 203 4.87 -4.06 -11.75
C THR A 203 5.38 -5.34 -12.38
N ALA A 204 6.20 -6.10 -11.65
CA ALA A 204 6.69 -7.41 -12.11
C ALA A 204 5.55 -8.38 -12.47
N GLN A 205 4.37 -8.24 -11.86
CA GLN A 205 3.21 -9.02 -12.24
C GLN A 205 2.66 -8.59 -13.61
N LEU A 206 2.61 -7.28 -13.87
CA LEU A 206 2.15 -6.75 -15.16
C LEU A 206 3.16 -7.03 -16.27
N GLU A 207 4.45 -6.89 -16.00
CA GLU A 207 5.54 -7.27 -16.90
C GLU A 207 5.48 -8.76 -17.28
N LYS A 208 5.33 -9.64 -16.29
CA LYS A 208 5.15 -11.07 -16.53
C LYS A 208 3.90 -11.38 -17.34
N PHE A 209 2.79 -10.67 -17.13
CA PHE A 209 1.57 -10.82 -17.91
C PHE A 209 1.81 -10.42 -19.37
N GLN A 210 2.48 -9.30 -19.61
CA GLN A 210 2.83 -8.85 -20.96
C GLN A 210 3.71 -9.88 -21.69
N MET A 211 4.71 -10.45 -21.00
CA MET A 211 5.63 -11.43 -21.59
C MET A 211 4.95 -12.76 -21.91
N GLN A 212 4.08 -13.23 -21.00
CA GLN A 212 3.41 -14.53 -21.17
C GLN A 212 2.22 -14.47 -22.12
N PHE A 213 1.54 -13.33 -22.19
CA PHE A 213 0.28 -13.16 -22.95
C PHE A 213 0.25 -11.82 -23.70
N PRO A 214 1.18 -11.57 -24.65
CA PRO A 214 1.34 -10.26 -25.29
C PRO A 214 0.07 -9.78 -26.04
N GLU A 215 -0.65 -10.68 -26.70
CA GLU A 215 -1.89 -10.33 -27.42
C GLU A 215 -3.01 -9.94 -26.43
N ALA A 216 -3.19 -10.72 -25.35
CA ALA A 216 -4.16 -10.42 -24.32
C ALA A 216 -3.80 -9.13 -23.57
N PHE A 217 -2.53 -8.86 -23.36
CA PHE A 217 -2.05 -7.61 -22.80
C PHE A 217 -2.42 -6.43 -23.69
N ALA A 218 -2.08 -6.49 -24.99
CA ALA A 218 -2.37 -5.42 -25.95
C ALA A 218 -3.88 -5.11 -26.08
N GLN A 219 -4.74 -6.12 -25.92
CA GLN A 219 -6.19 -5.95 -26.00
C GLN A 219 -6.81 -5.36 -24.71
N ASN A 220 -6.28 -5.72 -23.53
CA ASN A 220 -6.92 -5.45 -22.25
C ASN A 220 -6.24 -4.38 -21.41
N VAL A 221 -4.98 -4.05 -21.69
CA VAL A 221 -4.20 -3.10 -20.88
C VAL A 221 -3.93 -1.84 -21.68
N LYS A 222 -4.53 -0.73 -21.24
CA LYS A 222 -4.36 0.58 -21.91
C LYS A 222 -3.20 1.32 -21.26
N THR A 223 -2.26 1.77 -22.09
CA THR A 223 -1.21 2.69 -21.67
C THR A 223 -1.83 4.03 -21.24
N PRO A 224 -1.46 4.59 -20.09
CA PRO A 224 -1.92 5.91 -19.67
C PRO A 224 -1.61 7.02 -20.70
N PRO A 225 -2.37 8.12 -20.70
CA PRO A 225 -2.10 9.30 -21.57
C PRO A 225 -0.69 9.87 -21.46
N MET A 226 -0.03 9.74 -20.29
CA MET A 226 1.38 10.15 -20.11
C MET A 226 2.37 9.25 -20.88
N GLY A 227 1.93 8.19 -21.56
CA GLY A 227 2.74 7.32 -22.39
C GLY A 227 3.46 6.18 -21.66
N HIS A 228 3.33 6.10 -20.35
CA HIS A 228 3.92 5.04 -19.53
C HIS A 228 3.06 4.72 -18.30
N PHE A 229 3.30 3.55 -17.67
CA PHE A 229 2.79 3.20 -16.36
C PHE A 229 3.71 3.78 -15.28
N GLY A 230 3.14 4.21 -14.16
CA GLY A 230 3.91 4.82 -13.09
C GLY A 230 5.04 3.92 -12.56
N ASP A 231 6.23 4.49 -12.38
CA ASP A 231 7.34 3.85 -11.67
C ASP A 231 6.98 3.72 -10.18
N VAL A 232 7.06 2.49 -9.65
CA VAL A 232 6.61 2.19 -8.29
C VAL A 232 7.40 2.92 -7.20
N GLU A 233 8.66 3.25 -7.44
CA GLU A 233 9.49 4.03 -6.51
C GLU A 233 9.35 5.54 -6.78
N LYS A 234 9.63 5.96 -8.03
CA LYS A 234 9.83 7.38 -8.36
C LYS A 234 8.51 8.15 -8.48
N GLU A 235 7.43 7.51 -8.93
CA GLU A 235 6.16 8.18 -9.21
C GLU A 235 5.05 7.80 -8.21
N ILE A 236 5.13 6.60 -7.60
CA ILE A 236 4.19 6.19 -6.55
C ILE A 236 4.80 6.36 -5.17
N GLY A 237 5.97 5.78 -4.93
CA GLY A 237 6.65 5.78 -3.62
C GLY A 237 6.98 7.19 -3.14
N ARG A 238 7.51 8.04 -4.03
CA ARG A 238 7.85 9.42 -3.68
C ARG A 238 6.61 10.30 -3.41
N VAL A 239 5.48 10.06 -4.08
CA VAL A 239 4.23 10.75 -3.73
C VAL A 239 3.76 10.33 -2.34
N CYS A 240 3.75 9.04 -2.03
CA CYS A 240 3.43 8.56 -0.67
C CYS A 240 4.35 9.18 0.39
N LEU A 241 5.64 9.29 0.08
CA LEU A 241 6.62 9.94 0.95
C LEU A 241 6.23 11.40 1.22
N GLN A 242 5.94 12.19 0.18
CA GLN A 242 5.53 13.58 0.33
C GLN A 242 4.28 13.74 1.18
N LEU A 243 3.27 12.88 0.97
CA LEU A 243 2.03 12.87 1.79
C LEU A 243 2.30 12.59 3.28
N SER A 244 3.49 12.10 3.63
CA SER A 244 3.92 11.84 5.01
C SER A 244 4.76 12.98 5.61
N THR A 245 4.99 14.06 4.85
CA THR A 245 5.78 15.21 5.31
C THR A 245 4.90 16.30 5.94
N PRO A 246 5.49 17.22 6.71
CA PRO A 246 4.76 18.36 7.27
C PRO A 246 4.08 19.23 6.22
N ASP A 247 4.61 19.31 5.00
CA ASP A 247 4.08 20.15 3.91
C ASP A 247 2.69 19.71 3.45
N PHE A 248 2.34 18.43 3.66
CA PHE A 248 1.04 17.85 3.28
C PHE A 248 0.10 17.60 4.47
N LYS A 249 0.41 18.09 5.66
CA LYS A 249 -0.40 17.83 6.87
C LYS A 249 -1.83 18.37 6.79
N TYR A 250 -2.07 19.42 6.03
CA TYR A 250 -3.41 19.97 5.85
C TYR A 250 -4.27 19.20 4.84
N MET A 251 -3.66 18.27 4.10
CA MET A 251 -4.35 17.36 3.19
C MET A 251 -4.79 16.11 3.94
N THR A 252 -6.10 15.91 4.10
CA THR A 252 -6.68 14.74 4.75
C THR A 252 -8.04 14.38 4.16
N GLY A 253 -8.37 13.10 4.06
CA GLY A 253 -9.61 12.58 3.49
C GLY A 253 -9.62 12.50 1.96
N GLU A 254 -8.51 12.83 1.30
CA GLU A 254 -8.43 12.92 -0.15
C GLU A 254 -8.26 11.55 -0.83
N THR A 255 -8.79 11.47 -2.05
CA THR A 255 -8.51 10.37 -2.98
C THR A 255 -7.60 10.88 -4.09
N ILE A 256 -6.37 10.39 -4.11
CA ILE A 256 -5.32 10.84 -5.01
C ILE A 256 -5.10 9.77 -6.07
N THR A 257 -5.44 10.06 -7.34
CA THR A 257 -5.20 9.17 -8.46
C THR A 257 -3.80 9.39 -9.02
N LEU A 258 -3.01 8.33 -9.11
CA LEU A 258 -1.68 8.32 -9.73
C LEU A 258 -1.72 7.36 -10.93
N GLU A 259 -2.43 7.77 -11.99
CA GLU A 259 -2.82 6.92 -13.12
C GLU A 259 -2.43 7.53 -14.48
N GLY A 260 -1.49 8.50 -14.48
CA GLY A 260 -0.97 9.10 -15.71
C GLY A 260 -2.03 9.69 -16.65
N GLY A 261 -3.14 10.19 -16.08
CA GLY A 261 -4.26 10.78 -16.81
C GLY A 261 -5.34 9.78 -17.29
N LEU A 262 -5.21 8.48 -16.95
CA LEU A 262 -6.22 7.48 -17.34
C LEU A 262 -7.51 7.61 -16.52
N GLY A 263 -7.40 7.92 -15.24
CA GLY A 263 -8.49 7.95 -14.26
C GLY A 263 -9.01 9.36 -13.99
N LEU A 264 -9.35 10.14 -15.00
CA LEU A 264 -9.90 11.47 -14.82
C LEU A 264 -11.28 11.42 -14.14
N ARG A 265 -11.46 12.24 -13.13
CA ARG A 265 -12.73 12.44 -12.41
C ARG A 265 -13.19 13.89 -12.57
N PRO A 266 -14.51 14.15 -12.65
CA PRO A 266 -15.02 15.51 -12.63
C PRO A 266 -14.76 16.19 -11.31
#